data_21b31361d2e6cb9ef9728400378ba788
#
_entry.id   21b31361d2e6cb9ef9728400378ba788
#
_cell.length_a   1.000
_cell.length_b   1.000
_cell.length_c   1.000
_cell.angle_alpha   90.00
_cell.angle_beta   90.00
_cell.angle_gamma   90.00
#
_symmetry.space_group_name_H-M   'P 1'
#
loop_
_entity.id
_entity.type
_entity.pdbx_description
1 polymer ?
#
loop_
_entity_poly.entity_id
_entity_poly.type
_entity_poly.pdbx_seq_one_letter_code
_entity_poly.pdbx_strand_id
1 'polypeptide(L)'
;PLVTDKDLSMSFLPMTHIFEKAWCYYCLHKGVTIAINQDPKMIQKTLPEVHPTLMCNVPRFWEKVYAGVHEKINSASPAMKKIFLDAIETGRKYNLEYKNKGIPAPCGLKLKFQFYNKTVFTLLKRVLGIERGRFFPVAGAPLSDTVNEFLQSVNIPIAYGYGLSETTATVCFYPEIGFQFGSIGEVMPGVQVKIDPGNNEILVKGKTVMSGYYNKPEETKRAFTEDGFFRTGDAGRLEGNTLFFTERIKDLYKTSNGKYIAPQAIEMVMSGDNLSLIHISE
;
A
#
# COMPACT_ATOMS: atom_id res chain seq x y z
N PRO A 1 -0.66 -13.94 -4.43
CA PRO A 1 -1.39 -15.04 -3.80
C PRO A 1 -2.70 -15.32 -4.53
N LEU A 2 -3.07 -16.60 -4.68
CA LEU A 2 -4.33 -16.98 -5.31
C LEU A 2 -5.48 -16.74 -4.32
N VAL A 3 -6.47 -15.92 -4.73
CA VAL A 3 -7.71 -15.68 -3.97
C VAL A 3 -8.74 -16.74 -4.33
N THR A 4 -9.35 -17.34 -3.34
CA THR A 4 -10.29 -18.46 -3.47
C THR A 4 -11.57 -18.24 -2.64
N ASP A 5 -12.58 -19.07 -2.84
CA ASP A 5 -13.83 -19.11 -2.09
C ASP A 5 -13.67 -19.45 -0.59
N LYS A 6 -12.49 -19.94 -0.19
CA LYS A 6 -12.14 -20.19 1.22
C LYS A 6 -11.63 -18.96 1.96
N ASP A 7 -11.43 -17.85 1.26
CA ASP A 7 -11.00 -16.61 1.84
C ASP A 7 -12.15 -15.83 2.48
N LEU A 8 -11.80 -14.98 3.44
CA LEU A 8 -12.70 -14.05 4.11
C LEU A 8 -12.12 -12.66 3.96
N SER A 9 -12.84 -11.78 3.29
CA SER A 9 -12.45 -10.38 3.12
C SER A 9 -13.19 -9.48 4.11
N MET A 10 -12.46 -8.57 4.77
CA MET A 10 -13.07 -7.46 5.51
C MET A 10 -13.25 -6.28 4.57
N SER A 11 -14.47 -5.75 4.47
CA SER A 11 -14.79 -4.49 3.79
C SER A 11 -15.08 -3.42 4.82
N PHE A 12 -14.28 -2.34 4.83
CA PHE A 12 -14.44 -1.23 5.77
C PHE A 12 -14.18 0.15 5.16
N LEU A 13 -13.61 0.22 3.97
CA LEU A 13 -13.45 1.47 3.25
C LEU A 13 -14.79 1.87 2.59
N PRO A 14 -15.02 3.16 2.30
CA PRO A 14 -16.24 3.58 1.64
C PRO A 14 -16.43 2.95 0.25
N MET A 15 -17.58 2.32 0.01
CA MET A 15 -17.94 1.74 -1.30
C MET A 15 -18.13 2.78 -2.42
N THR A 16 -18.10 4.06 -2.08
CA THR A 16 -18.06 5.17 -3.04
C THR A 16 -16.71 5.30 -3.73
N HIS A 17 -15.64 4.78 -3.12
CA HIS A 17 -14.30 4.74 -3.70
C HIS A 17 -14.09 3.47 -4.53
N ILE A 18 -13.50 3.67 -5.71
CA ILE A 18 -13.27 2.58 -6.67
C ILE A 18 -12.43 1.44 -6.09
N PHE A 19 -11.48 1.71 -5.21
CA PHE A 19 -10.58 0.71 -4.66
C PHE A 19 -11.33 -0.37 -3.87
N GLU A 20 -12.19 0.02 -2.91
CA GLU A 20 -13.03 -0.92 -2.16
C GLU A 20 -14.08 -1.57 -3.06
N LYS A 21 -14.72 -0.79 -3.92
CA LYS A 21 -15.77 -1.26 -4.82
C LYS A 21 -15.26 -2.34 -5.79
N ALA A 22 -14.15 -2.07 -6.46
CA ALA A 22 -13.53 -3.03 -7.38
C ALA A 22 -13.06 -4.28 -6.64
N TRP A 23 -12.49 -4.11 -5.44
CA TRP A 23 -12.08 -5.23 -4.59
C TRP A 23 -13.27 -6.11 -4.18
N CYS A 24 -14.37 -5.53 -3.74
CA CYS A 24 -15.58 -6.28 -3.38
C CYS A 24 -16.15 -7.05 -4.58
N TYR A 25 -16.19 -6.44 -5.77
CA TYR A 25 -16.61 -7.14 -6.98
C TYR A 25 -15.67 -8.29 -7.36
N TYR A 26 -14.36 -8.10 -7.22
CA TYR A 26 -13.40 -9.18 -7.40
C TYR A 26 -13.60 -10.32 -6.39
N CYS A 27 -13.81 -9.99 -5.12
CA CYS A 27 -14.12 -10.97 -4.08
C CYS A 27 -15.41 -11.75 -4.41
N LEU A 28 -16.49 -11.08 -4.79
CA LEU A 28 -17.74 -11.72 -5.21
C LEU A 28 -17.54 -12.64 -6.42
N HIS A 29 -16.77 -12.18 -7.42
CA HIS A 29 -16.44 -13.01 -8.59
C HIS A 29 -15.66 -14.28 -8.21
N LYS A 30 -14.86 -14.24 -7.15
CA LYS A 30 -14.08 -15.39 -6.63
C LYS A 30 -14.84 -16.24 -5.61
N GLY A 31 -16.10 -15.90 -5.27
CA GLY A 31 -16.86 -16.58 -4.24
C GLY A 31 -16.39 -16.34 -2.80
N VAL A 32 -15.58 -15.27 -2.59
CA VAL A 32 -15.04 -14.91 -1.28
C VAL A 32 -16.16 -14.41 -0.37
N THR A 33 -16.20 -14.86 0.87
CA THR A 33 -17.08 -14.28 1.90
C THR A 33 -16.59 -12.87 2.25
N ILE A 34 -17.53 -11.90 2.26
CA ILE A 34 -17.22 -10.50 2.61
C ILE A 34 -17.89 -10.17 3.94
N ALA A 35 -17.09 -9.86 4.96
CA ALA A 35 -17.55 -9.28 6.21
C ALA A 35 -17.57 -7.74 6.07
N ILE A 36 -18.73 -7.13 6.28
CA ILE A 36 -18.93 -5.68 6.14
C ILE A 36 -18.82 -5.02 7.52
N ASN A 37 -17.85 -4.14 7.68
CA ASN A 37 -17.72 -3.29 8.86
C ASN A 37 -18.57 -2.04 8.67
N GLN A 38 -19.61 -1.88 9.47
CA GLN A 38 -20.62 -0.81 9.31
C GLN A 38 -20.05 0.59 9.61
N ASP A 39 -19.15 0.69 10.60
CA ASP A 39 -18.50 1.96 10.97
C ASP A 39 -16.97 1.81 10.85
N PRO A 40 -16.33 2.56 9.94
CA PRO A 40 -14.86 2.53 9.78
C PRO A 40 -14.08 2.80 11.08
N LYS A 41 -14.66 3.54 12.04
CA LYS A 41 -14.04 3.80 13.34
C LYS A 41 -13.94 2.55 14.22
N MET A 42 -14.79 1.56 13.96
CA MET A 42 -14.84 0.32 14.74
C MET A 42 -13.88 -0.76 14.22
N ILE A 43 -13.11 -0.50 13.17
CA ILE A 43 -12.25 -1.51 12.52
C ILE A 43 -11.29 -2.21 13.50
N GLN A 44 -10.70 -1.49 14.45
CA GLN A 44 -9.80 -2.07 15.45
C GLN A 44 -10.49 -3.09 16.37
N LYS A 45 -11.79 -2.91 16.63
CA LYS A 45 -12.60 -3.84 17.43
C LYS A 45 -13.09 -5.01 16.58
N THR A 46 -13.48 -4.73 15.34
CA THR A 46 -14.11 -5.73 14.46
C THR A 46 -13.08 -6.72 13.88
N LEU A 47 -11.84 -6.29 13.63
CA LEU A 47 -10.78 -7.16 13.09
C LEU A 47 -10.53 -8.39 13.98
N PRO A 48 -10.36 -8.27 15.32
CA PRO A 48 -10.20 -9.42 16.21
C PRO A 48 -11.44 -10.31 16.35
N GLU A 49 -12.60 -9.89 15.85
CA GLU A 49 -13.84 -10.71 15.79
C GLU A 49 -13.94 -11.47 14.48
N VAL A 50 -13.46 -10.87 13.37
CA VAL A 50 -13.61 -11.41 12.01
C VAL A 50 -12.42 -12.26 11.57
N HIS A 51 -11.19 -11.88 11.95
CA HIS A 51 -9.95 -12.53 11.54
C HIS A 51 -9.84 -12.73 10.01
N PRO A 52 -9.88 -11.64 9.21
CA PRO A 52 -9.92 -11.75 7.76
C PRO A 52 -8.61 -12.32 7.18
N THR A 53 -8.74 -13.02 6.05
CA THR A 53 -7.59 -13.46 5.25
C THR A 53 -7.16 -12.41 4.23
N LEU A 54 -8.10 -11.54 3.85
CA LEU A 54 -7.93 -10.49 2.83
C LEU A 54 -8.55 -9.18 3.34
N MET A 55 -7.98 -8.05 2.97
CA MET A 55 -8.55 -6.74 3.28
C MET A 55 -7.88 -5.64 2.46
N CYS A 56 -8.65 -4.85 1.72
CA CYS A 56 -8.15 -3.59 1.17
C CYS A 56 -7.88 -2.58 2.26
N ASN A 57 -6.79 -1.83 2.12
CA ASN A 57 -6.35 -0.88 3.12
C ASN A 57 -5.86 0.43 2.51
N VAL A 58 -5.81 1.45 3.35
CA VAL A 58 -5.15 2.72 3.05
C VAL A 58 -3.93 2.90 3.96
N PRO A 59 -2.90 3.67 3.55
CA PRO A 59 -1.69 3.91 4.33
C PRO A 59 -1.98 4.34 5.78
N ARG A 60 -2.95 5.23 6.00
CA ARG A 60 -3.32 5.72 7.32
C ARG A 60 -3.72 4.62 8.32
N PHE A 61 -4.28 3.53 7.86
CA PHE A 61 -4.57 2.38 8.72
C PHE A 61 -3.26 1.78 9.25
N TRP A 62 -2.29 1.59 8.38
CA TRP A 62 -1.00 0.99 8.74
C TRP A 62 -0.09 1.94 9.53
N GLU A 63 -0.17 3.25 9.29
CA GLU A 63 0.49 4.27 10.11
C GLU A 63 0.02 4.20 11.57
N LYS A 64 -1.31 4.07 11.79
CA LYS A 64 -1.86 3.87 13.13
C LYS A 64 -1.40 2.56 13.78
N VAL A 65 -1.34 1.48 13.00
CA VAL A 65 -0.80 0.20 13.47
C VAL A 65 0.68 0.35 13.87
N TYR A 66 1.48 0.99 13.02
CA TYR A 66 2.89 1.27 13.26
C TYR A 66 3.08 2.08 14.56
N ALA A 67 2.39 3.19 14.69
CA ALA A 67 2.46 4.06 15.87
C ALA A 67 2.05 3.31 17.16
N GLY A 68 0.94 2.59 17.15
CA GLY A 68 0.46 1.83 18.30
C GLY A 68 1.40 0.69 18.72
N VAL A 69 2.03 0.02 17.75
CA VAL A 69 3.04 -1.02 18.06
C VAL A 69 4.30 -0.40 18.67
N HIS A 70 4.80 0.70 18.12
CA HIS A 70 5.97 1.40 18.67
C HIS A 70 5.72 1.98 20.06
N GLU A 71 4.54 2.51 20.33
CA GLU A 71 4.12 2.93 21.67
C GLU A 71 4.18 1.77 22.68
N LYS A 72 3.62 0.61 22.30
CA LYS A 72 3.69 -0.62 23.11
C LYS A 72 5.12 -1.11 23.35
N ILE A 73 5.97 -1.06 22.34
CA ILE A 73 7.39 -1.43 22.45
C ILE A 73 8.10 -0.46 23.40
N ASN A 74 7.82 0.84 23.29
CA ASN A 74 8.45 1.85 24.14
C ASN A 74 8.01 1.79 25.60
N SER A 75 6.77 1.39 25.89
CA SER A 75 6.24 1.18 27.24
C SER A 75 6.57 -0.20 27.84
N ALA A 76 7.15 -1.11 27.07
CA ALA A 76 7.52 -2.44 27.52
C ALA A 76 8.75 -2.42 28.45
N SER A 77 8.91 -3.49 29.25
CA SER A 77 10.14 -3.66 30.05
C SER A 77 11.38 -3.71 29.15
N PRO A 78 12.57 -3.33 29.65
CA PRO A 78 13.80 -3.33 28.86
C PRO A 78 14.11 -4.68 28.17
N ALA A 79 13.82 -5.79 28.84
CA ALA A 79 14.00 -7.13 28.30
C ALA A 79 13.05 -7.40 27.14
N MET A 80 11.76 -7.07 27.28
CA MET A 80 10.77 -7.22 26.23
C MET A 80 11.06 -6.31 25.04
N LYS A 81 11.42 -5.04 25.30
CA LYS A 81 11.81 -4.10 24.26
C LYS A 81 12.96 -4.65 23.40
N LYS A 82 14.00 -5.23 24.07
CA LYS A 82 15.14 -5.85 23.37
C LYS A 82 14.68 -7.01 22.47
N ILE A 83 13.78 -7.87 22.97
CA ILE A 83 13.23 -9.00 22.19
C ILE A 83 12.47 -8.50 20.96
N PHE A 84 11.60 -7.49 21.11
CA PHE A 84 10.84 -6.95 19.98
C PHE A 84 11.75 -6.31 18.93
N LEU A 85 12.75 -5.53 19.34
CA LEU A 85 13.68 -4.90 18.42
C LEU A 85 14.55 -5.93 17.69
N ASP A 86 15.02 -6.96 18.38
CA ASP A 86 15.78 -8.06 17.75
C ASP A 86 14.91 -8.90 16.79
N ALA A 87 13.63 -9.09 17.13
CA ALA A 87 12.69 -9.76 16.24
C ALA A 87 12.47 -8.95 14.94
N ILE A 88 12.20 -7.63 15.05
CA ILE A 88 11.99 -6.73 13.90
C ILE A 88 13.25 -6.72 13.02
N GLU A 89 14.45 -6.55 13.61
CA GLU A 89 15.70 -6.56 12.85
C GLU A 89 15.97 -7.91 12.17
N THR A 90 15.65 -9.03 12.85
CA THR A 90 15.74 -10.37 12.26
C THR A 90 14.79 -10.52 11.08
N GLY A 91 13.56 -10.01 11.21
CA GLY A 91 12.58 -10.03 10.13
C GLY A 91 12.97 -9.12 8.98
N ARG A 92 13.48 -7.92 9.26
CA ARG A 92 14.01 -6.99 8.27
C ARG A 92 15.09 -7.67 7.41
N LYS A 93 16.11 -8.23 8.06
CA LYS A 93 17.18 -8.95 7.35
C LYS A 93 16.64 -10.09 6.50
N TYR A 94 15.81 -10.96 7.10
CA TYR A 94 15.30 -12.13 6.39
C TYR A 94 14.41 -11.75 5.20
N ASN A 95 13.42 -10.86 5.41
CA ASN A 95 12.44 -10.53 4.40
C ASN A 95 12.98 -9.58 3.33
N LEU A 96 13.80 -8.57 3.70
CA LEU A 96 14.21 -7.52 2.77
C LEU A 96 15.57 -7.77 2.12
N GLU A 97 16.53 -8.35 2.88
CA GLU A 97 17.88 -8.57 2.33
C GLU A 97 18.01 -9.91 1.60
N TYR A 98 17.16 -10.90 1.92
CA TYR A 98 17.21 -12.24 1.31
C TYR A 98 15.94 -12.55 0.52
N LYS A 99 14.80 -12.70 1.18
CA LYS A 99 13.54 -13.13 0.53
C LYS A 99 13.15 -12.20 -0.62
N ASN A 100 13.12 -10.89 -0.39
CA ASN A 100 12.76 -9.92 -1.43
C ASN A 100 13.74 -9.94 -2.63
N LYS A 101 15.01 -10.26 -2.39
CA LYS A 101 16.02 -10.38 -3.45
C LYS A 101 16.03 -11.77 -4.12
N GLY A 102 15.16 -12.68 -3.70
CA GLY A 102 15.10 -14.04 -4.22
C GLY A 102 16.34 -14.91 -3.92
N ILE A 103 17.14 -14.54 -2.91
CA ILE A 103 18.35 -15.27 -2.52
C ILE A 103 18.14 -16.07 -1.23
N PRO A 104 18.76 -17.24 -1.09
CA PRO A 104 18.61 -18.07 0.12
C PRO A 104 19.27 -17.41 1.33
N ALA A 105 18.51 -17.32 2.44
CA ALA A 105 19.04 -16.82 3.70
C ALA A 105 19.92 -17.86 4.41
N PRO A 106 20.95 -17.45 5.19
CA PRO A 106 21.72 -18.34 6.05
C PRO A 106 20.82 -19.15 6.99
N CYS A 107 21.14 -20.42 7.23
CA CYS A 107 20.31 -21.33 8.06
C CYS A 107 20.02 -20.75 9.45
N GLY A 108 21.00 -20.16 10.11
CA GLY A 108 20.82 -19.55 11.44
C GLY A 108 19.83 -18.38 11.42
N LEU A 109 19.90 -17.50 10.41
CA LEU A 109 18.95 -16.41 10.24
C LEU A 109 17.54 -16.94 9.95
N LYS A 110 17.43 -17.95 9.07
CA LYS A 110 16.15 -18.58 8.74
C LYS A 110 15.47 -19.21 9.96
N LEU A 111 16.23 -19.95 10.79
CA LEU A 111 15.71 -20.55 12.02
C LEU A 111 15.28 -19.48 13.03
N LYS A 112 16.09 -18.45 13.23
CA LYS A 112 15.77 -17.32 14.12
C LYS A 112 14.52 -16.59 13.66
N PHE A 113 14.40 -16.30 12.35
CA PHE A 113 13.20 -15.71 11.76
C PHE A 113 11.97 -16.58 11.96
N GLN A 114 12.06 -17.91 11.73
CA GLN A 114 10.93 -18.82 11.93
C GLN A 114 10.47 -18.84 13.39
N PHE A 115 11.40 -18.78 14.34
CA PHE A 115 11.08 -18.67 15.76
C PHE A 115 10.29 -17.37 16.04
N TYR A 116 10.78 -16.20 15.63
CA TYR A 116 10.08 -14.94 15.86
C TYR A 116 8.77 -14.85 15.08
N ASN A 117 8.70 -15.41 13.87
CA ASN A 117 7.47 -15.41 13.10
C ASN A 117 6.37 -16.23 13.79
N LYS A 118 6.71 -17.38 14.41
CA LYS A 118 5.76 -18.22 15.15
C LYS A 118 5.39 -17.67 16.53
N THR A 119 6.22 -16.83 17.11
CA THR A 119 6.01 -16.27 18.46
C THR A 119 5.63 -14.81 18.40
N VAL A 120 6.59 -13.91 18.25
CA VAL A 120 6.41 -12.45 18.34
C VAL A 120 5.47 -11.93 17.25
N PHE A 121 5.71 -12.28 15.98
CA PHE A 121 4.91 -11.75 14.88
C PHE A 121 3.52 -12.38 14.81
N THR A 122 3.36 -13.64 15.18
CA THR A 122 2.03 -14.26 15.30
C THR A 122 1.22 -13.61 16.43
N LEU A 123 1.85 -13.32 17.58
CA LEU A 123 1.20 -12.61 18.67
C LEU A 123 0.77 -11.20 18.25
N LEU A 124 1.67 -10.44 17.61
CA LEU A 124 1.36 -9.12 17.06
C LEU A 124 0.16 -9.18 16.12
N LYS A 125 0.19 -10.08 15.14
CA LYS A 125 -0.91 -10.23 14.15
C LYS A 125 -2.21 -10.67 14.81
N ARG A 126 -2.17 -11.50 15.84
CA ARG A 126 -3.34 -11.93 16.61
C ARG A 126 -3.97 -10.78 17.39
N VAL A 127 -3.16 -9.93 18.03
CA VAL A 127 -3.65 -8.72 18.72
C VAL A 127 -4.34 -7.77 17.74
N LEU A 128 -3.86 -7.70 16.49
CA LEU A 128 -4.47 -6.91 15.43
C LEU A 128 -5.68 -7.62 14.76
N GLY A 129 -5.92 -8.91 15.03
CA GLY A 129 -6.95 -9.71 14.38
C GLY A 129 -6.65 -10.08 12.93
N ILE A 130 -5.38 -10.08 12.52
CA ILE A 130 -4.93 -10.31 11.14
C ILE A 130 -3.98 -11.52 11.00
N GLU A 131 -3.93 -12.40 11.98
CA GLU A 131 -3.01 -13.56 11.96
C GLU A 131 -3.30 -14.56 10.84
N ARG A 132 -4.52 -14.56 10.31
CA ARG A 132 -4.92 -15.34 9.15
C ARG A 132 -4.65 -14.62 7.82
N GLY A 133 -4.16 -13.37 7.89
CA GLY A 133 -3.94 -12.52 6.73
C GLY A 133 -3.00 -13.14 5.70
N ARG A 134 -3.43 -13.15 4.45
CA ARG A 134 -2.70 -13.70 3.30
C ARG A 134 -2.33 -12.62 2.28
N PHE A 135 -3.17 -11.59 2.15
CA PHE A 135 -2.97 -10.56 1.16
C PHE A 135 -3.74 -9.28 1.56
N PHE A 136 -3.02 -8.19 1.72
CA PHE A 136 -3.57 -6.89 2.09
C PHE A 136 -3.14 -5.83 1.07
N PRO A 137 -3.93 -5.59 0.01
CA PRO A 137 -3.70 -4.48 -0.90
C PRO A 137 -3.75 -3.14 -0.17
N VAL A 138 -2.78 -2.27 -0.45
CA VAL A 138 -2.66 -0.93 0.13
C VAL A 138 -2.54 0.08 -0.99
N ALA A 139 -3.44 1.06 -1.06
CA ALA A 139 -3.42 2.10 -2.09
C ALA A 139 -4.20 3.36 -1.64
N GLY A 140 -4.31 4.34 -2.53
CA GLY A 140 -5.11 5.55 -2.34
C GLY A 140 -4.39 6.74 -1.73
N ALA A 141 -3.19 6.54 -1.18
CA ALA A 141 -2.28 7.59 -0.71
C ALA A 141 -0.84 7.07 -0.71
N PRO A 142 0.19 7.93 -0.63
CA PRO A 142 1.56 7.50 -0.43
C PRO A 142 1.73 6.72 0.88
N LEU A 143 2.47 5.61 0.82
CA LEU A 143 2.88 4.83 1.99
C LEU A 143 4.35 5.14 2.27
N SER A 144 4.67 5.64 3.48
CA SER A 144 6.05 5.93 3.82
C SER A 144 6.90 4.66 3.85
N ASP A 145 8.15 4.76 3.36
CA ASP A 145 9.07 3.62 3.34
C ASP A 145 9.33 3.07 4.74
N THR A 146 9.35 3.92 5.77
CA THR A 146 9.50 3.51 7.18
C THR A 146 8.38 2.57 7.63
N VAL A 147 7.12 2.92 7.34
CA VAL A 147 5.97 2.09 7.69
C VAL A 147 5.96 0.82 6.85
N ASN A 148 6.24 0.92 5.55
CA ASN A 148 6.32 -0.21 4.65
C ASN A 148 7.42 -1.20 5.07
N GLU A 149 8.62 -0.72 5.35
CA GLU A 149 9.74 -1.53 5.85
C GLU A 149 9.38 -2.27 7.14
N PHE A 150 8.74 -1.58 8.09
CA PHE A 150 8.26 -2.21 9.32
C PHE A 150 7.26 -3.34 9.04
N LEU A 151 6.24 -3.09 8.22
CA LEU A 151 5.21 -4.09 7.91
C LEU A 151 5.80 -5.33 7.23
N GLN A 152 6.70 -5.13 6.28
CA GLN A 152 7.43 -6.23 5.63
C GLN A 152 8.32 -6.97 6.64
N SER A 153 8.99 -6.24 7.54
CA SER A 153 9.86 -6.82 8.58
C SER A 153 9.10 -7.73 9.52
N VAL A 154 7.90 -7.36 9.95
CA VAL A 154 7.04 -8.19 10.83
C VAL A 154 6.19 -9.19 10.05
N ASN A 155 6.51 -9.39 8.77
CA ASN A 155 5.87 -10.38 7.88
C ASN A 155 4.35 -10.19 7.76
N ILE A 156 3.88 -8.94 7.66
CA ILE A 156 2.51 -8.60 7.28
C ILE A 156 2.43 -8.57 5.75
N PRO A 157 1.54 -9.35 5.10
CA PRO A 157 1.51 -9.55 3.65
C PRO A 157 0.82 -8.38 2.94
N ILE A 158 1.42 -7.19 2.97
CA ILE A 158 0.93 -6.04 2.23
C ILE A 158 1.39 -6.07 0.77
N ALA A 159 0.54 -5.56 -0.12
CA ALA A 159 0.87 -5.27 -1.51
C ALA A 159 0.53 -3.80 -1.79
N TYR A 160 1.55 -2.94 -1.74
CA TYR A 160 1.40 -1.53 -2.03
C TYR A 160 1.24 -1.29 -3.54
N GLY A 161 0.30 -0.43 -3.92
CA GLY A 161 0.01 -0.17 -5.31
C GLY A 161 -0.56 1.21 -5.58
N TYR A 162 -0.67 1.54 -6.86
CA TYR A 162 -1.14 2.82 -7.37
C TYR A 162 -2.22 2.62 -8.44
N GLY A 163 -3.15 3.55 -8.45
CA GLY A 163 -4.17 3.69 -9.46
C GLY A 163 -5.17 4.78 -9.13
N LEU A 164 -6.09 5.02 -10.06
CA LEU A 164 -7.09 6.07 -9.99
C LEU A 164 -8.49 5.48 -10.23
N SER A 165 -9.53 6.28 -9.99
CA SER A 165 -10.90 5.91 -10.36
C SER A 165 -11.02 5.65 -11.86
N GLU A 166 -10.34 6.44 -12.66
CA GLU A 166 -10.31 6.37 -14.12
C GLU A 166 -9.55 5.15 -14.65
N THR A 167 -8.77 4.47 -13.82
CA THR A 167 -8.02 3.24 -14.18
C THR A 167 -8.59 1.98 -13.49
N THR A 168 -9.80 2.04 -12.96
CA THR A 168 -10.46 0.95 -12.23
C THR A 168 -9.56 0.39 -11.11
N ALA A 169 -9.08 1.29 -10.26
CA ALA A 169 -8.29 1.10 -9.06
C ALA A 169 -6.80 0.76 -9.23
N THR A 170 -6.36 -0.02 -10.21
CA THR A 170 -4.97 -0.52 -10.18
C THR A 170 -4.26 -0.35 -11.51
N VAL A 171 -3.13 0.35 -11.49
CA VAL A 171 -2.16 0.49 -12.61
C VAL A 171 -0.93 -0.37 -12.34
N CYS A 172 -0.44 -0.34 -11.10
CA CYS A 172 0.73 -1.11 -10.67
C CYS A 172 0.61 -1.50 -9.20
N PHE A 173 1.36 -2.52 -8.79
CA PHE A 173 1.47 -2.94 -7.38
C PHE A 173 2.79 -3.66 -7.13
N TYR A 174 3.18 -3.78 -5.87
CA TYR A 174 4.36 -4.51 -5.45
C TYR A 174 4.22 -6.00 -5.79
N PRO A 175 5.19 -6.60 -6.51
CA PRO A 175 5.30 -8.05 -6.60
C PRO A 175 5.58 -8.66 -5.22
N GLU A 176 5.37 -9.97 -5.09
CA GLU A 176 5.64 -10.68 -3.83
C GLU A 176 7.13 -10.65 -3.44
N ILE A 177 8.01 -10.62 -4.43
CA ILE A 177 9.47 -10.49 -4.30
C ILE A 177 9.97 -9.53 -5.37
N GLY A 178 11.12 -8.90 -5.14
CA GLY A 178 11.75 -7.97 -6.08
C GLY A 178 11.17 -6.55 -6.05
N PHE A 179 10.26 -6.24 -5.13
CA PHE A 179 9.75 -4.88 -4.99
C PHE A 179 10.86 -3.92 -4.53
N GLN A 180 10.73 -2.66 -4.92
CA GLN A 180 11.68 -1.60 -4.60
C GLN A 180 11.01 -0.52 -3.76
N PHE A 181 11.60 -0.18 -2.61
CA PHE A 181 11.16 0.97 -1.82
C PHE A 181 11.26 2.27 -2.62
N GLY A 182 10.40 3.23 -2.33
CA GLY A 182 10.27 4.46 -3.11
C GLY A 182 9.52 4.29 -4.44
N SER A 183 9.28 3.06 -4.91
CA SER A 183 8.41 2.80 -6.07
C SER A 183 6.93 2.70 -5.66
N ILE A 184 6.05 2.74 -6.65
CA ILE A 184 4.61 2.43 -6.50
C ILE A 184 4.25 1.08 -7.12
N GLY A 185 5.26 0.27 -7.47
CA GLY A 185 5.15 -1.11 -7.90
C GLY A 185 5.42 -1.35 -9.38
N GLU A 186 5.24 -2.60 -9.79
CA GLU A 186 5.34 -3.00 -11.18
C GLU A 186 4.01 -2.85 -11.92
N VAL A 187 4.09 -2.44 -13.18
CA VAL A 187 2.93 -2.26 -14.05
C VAL A 187 2.19 -3.60 -14.21
N MET A 188 0.88 -3.57 -14.04
CA MET A 188 0.00 -4.73 -14.15
C MET A 188 0.01 -5.34 -15.56
N PRO A 189 -0.12 -6.67 -15.67
CA PRO A 189 -0.34 -7.31 -16.96
C PRO A 189 -1.55 -6.73 -17.69
N GLY A 190 -1.37 -6.40 -18.98
CA GLY A 190 -2.42 -5.82 -19.82
C GLY A 190 -2.63 -4.31 -19.64
N VAL A 191 -1.85 -3.67 -18.78
CA VAL A 191 -1.75 -2.22 -18.68
C VAL A 191 -0.46 -1.76 -19.36
N GLN A 192 -0.53 -0.66 -20.10
CA GLN A 192 0.61 0.01 -20.71
C GLN A 192 0.81 1.35 -20.01
N VAL A 193 2.05 1.62 -19.65
CA VAL A 193 2.45 2.90 -19.04
C VAL A 193 3.56 3.51 -19.88
N LYS A 194 3.47 4.80 -20.12
CA LYS A 194 4.57 5.61 -20.65
C LYS A 194 4.67 6.92 -19.88
N ILE A 195 5.82 7.54 -19.94
CA ILE A 195 6.08 8.84 -19.31
C ILE A 195 6.11 9.91 -20.40
N ASP A 196 5.34 10.97 -20.24
CA ASP A 196 5.33 12.12 -21.14
C ASP A 196 6.69 12.84 -21.05
N PRO A 197 7.42 13.01 -22.15
CA PRO A 197 8.75 13.65 -22.10
C PRO A 197 8.69 15.15 -21.80
N GLY A 198 7.54 15.79 -21.93
CA GLY A 198 7.39 17.24 -21.72
C GLY A 198 7.22 17.63 -20.25
N ASN A 199 6.53 16.81 -19.45
CA ASN A 199 6.19 17.14 -18.06
C ASN A 199 6.31 15.96 -17.10
N ASN A 200 6.88 14.82 -17.55
CA ASN A 200 7.01 13.58 -16.80
C ASN A 200 5.67 12.97 -16.34
N GLU A 201 4.55 13.34 -16.99
CA GLU A 201 3.25 12.79 -16.66
C GLU A 201 3.18 11.28 -16.92
N ILE A 202 2.63 10.55 -15.97
CA ILE A 202 2.32 9.13 -16.12
C ILE A 202 1.10 9.00 -17.04
N LEU A 203 1.28 8.34 -18.16
CA LEU A 203 0.24 8.08 -19.15
C LEU A 203 -0.11 6.58 -19.16
N VAL A 204 -1.40 6.26 -19.07
CA VAL A 204 -1.86 4.88 -18.88
C VAL A 204 -2.82 4.47 -20.00
N LYS A 205 -2.67 3.25 -20.52
CA LYS A 205 -3.57 2.65 -21.51
C LYS A 205 -3.82 1.19 -21.16
N GLY A 206 -5.06 0.74 -21.29
CA GLY A 206 -5.43 -0.65 -21.03
C GLY A 206 -6.93 -0.82 -20.86
N LYS A 207 -7.37 -2.07 -20.71
CA LYS A 207 -8.80 -2.40 -20.55
C LYS A 207 -9.40 -1.92 -19.23
N THR A 208 -8.57 -1.57 -18.27
CA THR A 208 -8.97 -1.02 -16.95
C THR A 208 -9.22 0.49 -17.00
N VAL A 209 -8.78 1.17 -18.05
CA VAL A 209 -8.98 2.60 -18.23
C VAL A 209 -10.42 2.88 -18.65
N MET A 210 -11.05 3.87 -18.05
CA MET A 210 -12.40 4.30 -18.37
C MET A 210 -12.57 4.67 -19.83
N SER A 211 -13.78 4.57 -20.37
CA SER A 211 -14.12 5.06 -21.70
C SER A 211 -14.30 6.59 -21.76
N GLY A 212 -14.55 7.23 -20.62
CA GLY A 212 -14.71 8.69 -20.53
C GLY A 212 -15.57 9.10 -19.34
N TYR A 213 -15.67 10.40 -19.13
CA TYR A 213 -16.53 11.00 -18.12
C TYR A 213 -17.97 11.10 -18.62
N TYR A 214 -18.91 10.67 -17.78
CA TYR A 214 -20.35 10.66 -18.14
C TYR A 214 -20.85 12.07 -18.45
N ASN A 215 -21.48 12.25 -19.63
CA ASN A 215 -21.99 13.52 -20.16
C ASN A 215 -20.96 14.67 -20.22
N LYS A 216 -19.64 14.33 -20.33
CA LYS A 216 -18.56 15.32 -20.40
C LYS A 216 -17.60 15.02 -21.56
N PRO A 217 -18.02 15.21 -22.81
CA PRO A 217 -17.20 14.85 -23.98
C PRO A 217 -15.91 15.68 -24.09
N GLU A 218 -15.96 16.97 -23.75
CA GLU A 218 -14.79 17.84 -23.84
C GLU A 218 -13.74 17.52 -22.78
N GLU A 219 -14.16 17.24 -21.54
CA GLU A 219 -13.26 16.77 -20.47
C GLU A 219 -12.69 15.40 -20.81
N THR A 220 -13.50 14.51 -21.38
CA THR A 220 -13.03 13.22 -21.85
C THR A 220 -11.97 13.39 -22.92
N LYS A 221 -12.20 14.23 -23.93
CA LYS A 221 -11.21 14.48 -24.99
C LYS A 221 -9.89 15.01 -24.44
N ARG A 222 -9.93 15.90 -23.44
CA ARG A 222 -8.73 16.45 -22.78
C ARG A 222 -7.99 15.42 -21.91
N ALA A 223 -8.72 14.44 -21.38
CA ALA A 223 -8.16 13.41 -20.52
C ALA A 223 -7.34 12.34 -21.26
N PHE A 224 -7.40 12.32 -22.59
CA PHE A 224 -6.68 11.37 -23.41
C PHE A 224 -5.71 12.05 -24.37
N THR A 225 -4.61 11.38 -24.65
CA THR A 225 -3.68 11.75 -25.72
C THR A 225 -4.24 11.30 -27.08
N GLU A 226 -3.70 11.82 -28.19
CA GLU A 226 -4.11 11.45 -29.55
C GLU A 226 -3.93 9.95 -29.83
N ASP A 227 -2.92 9.32 -29.23
CA ASP A 227 -2.65 7.87 -29.33
C ASP A 227 -3.41 7.03 -28.28
N GLY A 228 -4.35 7.65 -27.54
CA GLY A 228 -5.33 7.00 -26.68
C GLY A 228 -4.81 6.60 -25.30
N PHE A 229 -3.78 7.25 -24.77
CA PHE A 229 -3.39 7.09 -23.38
C PHE A 229 -4.15 8.08 -22.50
N PHE A 230 -4.58 7.62 -21.34
CA PHE A 230 -5.18 8.45 -20.31
C PHE A 230 -4.11 9.26 -19.57
N ARG A 231 -4.37 10.55 -19.39
CA ARG A 231 -3.54 11.49 -18.65
C ARG A 231 -3.88 11.43 -17.17
N THR A 232 -2.98 10.92 -16.35
CA THR A 232 -3.26 10.74 -14.91
C THR A 232 -3.24 12.04 -14.12
N GLY A 233 -2.49 13.03 -14.59
CA GLY A 233 -2.19 14.25 -13.83
C GLY A 233 -1.15 14.03 -12.72
N ASP A 234 -0.54 12.85 -12.67
CA ASP A 234 0.52 12.47 -11.76
C ASP A 234 1.85 12.37 -12.53
N ALA A 235 2.93 12.91 -11.99
CA ALA A 235 4.27 12.79 -12.55
C ALA A 235 5.02 11.60 -11.97
N GLY A 236 5.90 11.02 -12.78
CA GLY A 236 6.69 9.89 -12.35
C GLY A 236 7.78 9.49 -13.33
N ARG A 237 8.44 8.37 -13.03
CA ARG A 237 9.41 7.74 -13.93
C ARG A 237 9.21 6.24 -13.96
N LEU A 238 9.56 5.64 -15.08
CA LEU A 238 9.47 4.20 -15.31
C LEU A 238 10.88 3.63 -15.47
N GLU A 239 11.24 2.64 -14.65
CA GLU A 239 12.51 1.92 -14.71
C GLU A 239 12.23 0.45 -15.00
N GLY A 240 12.45 0.02 -16.25
CA GLY A 240 11.99 -1.28 -16.70
C GLY A 240 10.46 -1.39 -16.62
N ASN A 241 9.95 -2.24 -15.74
CA ASN A 241 8.51 -2.39 -15.46
C ASN A 241 8.09 -1.76 -14.12
N THR A 242 9.02 -1.15 -13.37
CA THR A 242 8.79 -0.54 -12.07
C THR A 242 8.46 0.94 -12.23
N LEU A 243 7.33 1.36 -11.68
CA LEU A 243 6.85 2.73 -11.72
C LEU A 243 7.17 3.45 -10.42
N PHE A 244 7.66 4.68 -10.54
CA PHE A 244 7.93 5.58 -9.40
C PHE A 244 7.06 6.81 -9.55
N PHE A 245 6.31 7.12 -8.50
CA PHE A 245 5.58 8.37 -8.38
C PHE A 245 6.51 9.48 -7.90
N THR A 246 6.40 10.66 -8.46
CA THR A 246 7.19 11.82 -8.04
C THR A 246 6.32 12.86 -7.35
N GLU A 247 5.24 13.27 -8.02
CA GLU A 247 4.40 14.35 -7.55
C GLU A 247 3.07 14.42 -8.31
N ARG A 248 2.10 15.13 -7.77
CA ARG A 248 0.86 15.44 -8.48
C ARG A 248 1.02 16.76 -9.22
N ILE A 249 0.90 16.75 -10.55
CA ILE A 249 1.16 17.91 -11.42
C ILE A 249 0.25 19.11 -11.05
N LYS A 250 -1.02 18.84 -10.68
CA LYS A 250 -1.97 19.88 -10.30
C LYS A 250 -1.73 20.49 -8.93
N ASP A 251 -1.02 19.80 -8.04
CA ASP A 251 -0.76 20.22 -6.66
C ASP A 251 0.57 20.94 -6.52
N LEU A 252 1.30 21.14 -7.63
CA LEU A 252 2.53 21.89 -7.65
C LEU A 252 2.29 23.39 -7.41
N TYR A 253 2.87 23.90 -6.34
CA TYR A 253 2.92 25.35 -6.09
C TYR A 253 4.15 25.96 -6.74
N LYS A 254 3.94 26.90 -7.65
CA LYS A 254 5.04 27.71 -8.21
C LYS A 254 5.32 28.87 -7.27
N THR A 255 6.51 28.87 -6.68
CA THR A 255 6.97 30.01 -5.85
C THR A 255 7.19 31.26 -6.71
N SER A 256 7.21 32.43 -6.08
CA SER A 256 7.55 33.69 -6.74
C SER A 256 8.88 33.67 -7.48
N ASN A 257 9.81 32.83 -7.06
CA ASN A 257 11.14 32.61 -7.68
C ASN A 257 11.13 31.54 -8.80
N GLY A 258 9.93 31.07 -9.23
CA GLY A 258 9.80 30.12 -10.33
C GLY A 258 10.09 28.65 -9.96
N LYS A 259 10.42 28.33 -8.71
CA LYS A 259 10.59 26.95 -8.26
C LYS A 259 9.24 26.32 -7.97
N TYR A 260 9.09 25.05 -8.34
CA TYR A 260 7.92 24.25 -7.98
C TYR A 260 8.16 23.57 -6.62
N ILE A 261 7.16 23.60 -5.75
CA ILE A 261 7.13 22.88 -4.48
C ILE A 261 6.04 21.82 -4.60
N ALA A 262 6.39 20.58 -4.28
CA ALA A 262 5.47 19.46 -4.15
C ALA A 262 5.08 19.28 -2.67
N PRO A 263 3.88 19.71 -2.21
CA PRO A 263 3.48 19.61 -0.81
C PRO A 263 3.49 18.17 -0.30
N GLN A 264 3.04 17.23 -1.12
CA GLN A 264 2.99 15.80 -0.77
C GLN A 264 4.36 15.21 -0.42
N ALA A 265 5.44 15.66 -1.07
CA ALA A 265 6.78 15.22 -0.73
C ALA A 265 7.20 15.70 0.68
N ILE A 266 6.79 16.90 1.06
CA ILE A 266 7.04 17.48 2.39
C ILE A 266 6.18 16.74 3.44
N GLU A 267 4.91 16.54 3.16
CA GLU A 267 3.97 15.81 4.03
C GLU A 267 4.44 14.37 4.29
N MET A 268 4.97 13.70 3.27
CA MET A 268 5.50 12.34 3.42
C MET A 268 6.71 12.27 4.35
N VAL A 269 7.61 13.25 4.28
CA VAL A 269 8.76 13.35 5.20
C VAL A 269 8.28 13.66 6.62
N MET A 270 7.33 14.58 6.76
CA MET A 270 6.76 14.95 8.05
C MET A 270 5.94 13.83 8.69
N SER A 271 5.20 13.04 7.92
CA SER A 271 4.41 11.91 8.43
C SER A 271 5.25 10.76 8.99
N GLY A 272 6.53 10.72 8.67
CA GLY A 272 7.50 9.80 9.28
C GLY A 272 7.93 10.19 10.70
N ASP A 273 7.61 11.41 11.15
CA ASP A 273 7.90 11.87 12.51
C ASP A 273 6.69 11.62 13.44
N ASN A 274 6.92 10.92 14.56
CA ASN A 274 5.88 10.58 15.54
C ASN A 274 5.16 11.82 16.12
N LEU A 275 5.78 12.99 16.09
CA LEU A 275 5.17 14.26 16.53
C LEU A 275 4.15 14.81 15.54
N SER A 276 4.33 14.57 14.24
CA SER A 276 3.41 15.08 13.21
C SER A 276 2.09 14.30 13.18
N LEU A 277 2.10 13.03 13.58
CA LEU A 277 0.89 12.19 13.64
C LEU A 277 -0.11 12.63 14.72
N ILE A 278 0.33 13.39 15.71
CA ILE A 278 -0.52 13.92 16.80
C ILE A 278 -1.28 15.16 16.33
N HIS A 279 -0.71 15.99 15.46
CA HIS A 279 -1.32 17.25 15.02
C HIS A 279 -2.27 17.11 13.80
N ILE A 280 -2.27 16.00 13.10
CA ILE A 280 -3.15 15.75 11.95
C ILE A 280 -4.51 15.13 12.38
N SER A 281 -4.68 14.82 13.67
CA SER A 281 -5.89 14.19 14.21
C SER A 281 -6.91 15.18 14.80
N GLU A 282 -6.62 16.48 14.84
CA GLU A 282 -7.55 17.57 15.16
C GLU A 282 -7.96 18.31 13.86
#